data_4ccd8a2c48076961aaf50169ee4f570a
#
_entry.id   4ccd8a2c48076961aaf50169ee4f570a
#
_cell.length_a   1.000
_cell.length_b   1.000
_cell.length_c   1.000
_cell.angle_alpha   90.00
_cell.angle_beta   90.00
_cell.angle_gamma   90.00
#
_symmetry.space_group_name_H-M   'P 1'
#
loop_
_entity.id
_entity.type
_entity.pdbx_description
1 polymer ?
#
loop_
_entity_poly.entity_id
_entity_poly.type
_entity_poly.pdbx_seq_one_letter_code
_entity_poly.pdbx_strand_id
1 'polypeptide(L)'
;MPIASIALRRGKSASYRRAVADAVHEALVEIVGIPPDDRFQLITELDSDALIYDRNFLGIARSDDIVIIQITLRGGRSRETRVALHRRIADRLANNPGVRPEDVFIVLVENDYADWSVGRGEAPLMRLLDHGEPVSVRPAT
;
A
#
# COMPACT_ATOMS: atom_id res chain seq x y z
N MET A 1 -9.50 5.64 -1.81
CA MET A 1 -8.24 6.35 -2.09
C MET A 1 -7.17 5.85 -1.16
N PRO A 2 -6.28 5.02 -1.60
CA PRO A 2 -4.99 4.89 -0.97
C PRO A 2 -3.89 5.49 -1.84
N ILE A 3 -2.81 5.92 -1.19
CA ILE A 3 -1.52 6.10 -1.82
C ILE A 3 -0.52 5.18 -1.14
N ALA A 4 0.23 4.41 -1.91
CA ALA A 4 1.23 3.50 -1.40
C ALA A 4 2.64 4.02 -1.71
N SER A 5 3.45 4.17 -0.68
CA SER A 5 4.87 4.49 -0.80
C SER A 5 5.66 3.22 -0.49
N ILE A 6 6.46 2.78 -1.44
CA ILE A 6 7.19 1.51 -1.40
C ILE A 6 8.68 1.82 -1.48
N ALA A 7 9.43 1.45 -0.45
CA ALA A 7 10.87 1.62 -0.43
C ALA A 7 11.55 0.26 -0.48
N LEU A 8 12.55 0.14 -1.33
CA LEU A 8 13.36 -1.07 -1.45
C LEU A 8 14.79 -0.71 -1.87
N ARG A 9 15.68 -1.70 -1.75
CA ARG A 9 17.07 -1.54 -2.12
C ARG A 9 17.23 -1.42 -3.64
N ARG A 10 18.07 -0.50 -4.08
CA ARG A 10 18.45 -0.34 -5.49
C ARG A 10 19.06 -1.61 -6.04
N GLY A 11 18.79 -1.91 -7.31
CA GLY A 11 19.38 -3.03 -8.04
C GLY A 11 18.36 -4.07 -8.53
N LYS A 12 17.09 -3.90 -8.19
CA LYS A 12 16.03 -4.75 -8.74
C LYS A 12 15.62 -4.27 -10.14
N SER A 13 15.16 -5.19 -10.98
CA SER A 13 14.68 -4.87 -12.32
C SER A 13 13.39 -4.06 -12.30
N ALA A 14 13.07 -3.40 -13.40
CA ALA A 14 11.80 -2.71 -13.57
C ALA A 14 10.61 -3.67 -13.44
N SER A 15 10.73 -4.88 -13.96
CA SER A 15 9.68 -5.91 -13.84
C SER A 15 9.48 -6.38 -12.40
N TYR A 16 10.54 -6.49 -11.61
CA TYR A 16 10.44 -6.78 -10.18
C TYR A 16 9.67 -5.68 -9.45
N ARG A 17 10.06 -4.43 -9.66
CA ARG A 17 9.39 -3.27 -9.05
C ARG A 17 7.92 -3.20 -9.43
N ARG A 18 7.62 -3.46 -10.69
CA ARG A 18 6.22 -3.49 -11.17
C ARG A 18 5.43 -4.62 -10.52
N ALA A 19 6.02 -5.79 -10.35
CA ALA A 19 5.38 -6.91 -9.68
C ALA A 19 5.09 -6.60 -8.20
N VAL A 20 6.00 -5.92 -7.51
CA VAL A 20 5.76 -5.44 -6.14
C VAL A 20 4.58 -4.46 -6.10
N ALA A 21 4.55 -3.49 -7.00
CA ALA A 21 3.46 -2.53 -7.09
C ALA A 21 2.12 -3.21 -7.39
N ASP A 22 2.09 -4.15 -8.32
CA ASP A 22 0.89 -4.90 -8.68
C ASP A 22 0.36 -5.72 -7.49
N ALA A 23 1.24 -6.39 -6.75
CA ALA A 23 0.86 -7.18 -5.57
C ALA A 23 0.16 -6.31 -4.51
N VAL A 24 0.68 -5.14 -4.23
CA VAL A 24 0.09 -4.18 -3.28
C VAL A 24 -1.27 -3.69 -3.77
N HIS A 25 -1.34 -3.30 -5.05
CA HIS A 25 -2.59 -2.80 -5.64
C HIS A 25 -3.70 -3.86 -5.65
N GLU A 26 -3.38 -5.04 -6.09
CA GLU A 26 -4.35 -6.15 -6.16
C GLU A 26 -4.87 -6.54 -4.78
N ALA A 27 -4.03 -6.53 -3.75
CA ALA A 27 -4.44 -6.76 -2.38
C ALA A 27 -5.41 -5.67 -1.88
N LEU A 28 -5.16 -4.41 -2.22
CA LEU A 28 -6.07 -3.30 -1.90
C LEU A 28 -7.43 -3.46 -2.59
N VAL A 29 -7.44 -3.87 -3.85
CA VAL A 29 -8.69 -4.13 -4.58
C VAL A 29 -9.48 -5.26 -3.92
N GLU A 30 -8.83 -6.37 -3.59
CA GLU A 30 -9.49 -7.54 -3.03
C GLU A 30 -10.00 -7.33 -1.60
N ILE A 31 -9.18 -6.76 -0.74
CA ILE A 31 -9.46 -6.71 0.71
C ILE A 31 -10.17 -5.41 1.10
N VAL A 32 -9.73 -4.28 0.55
CA VAL A 32 -10.27 -2.96 0.88
C VAL A 32 -11.43 -2.58 -0.05
N GLY A 33 -11.46 -3.16 -1.24
CA GLY A 33 -12.54 -2.94 -2.21
C GLY A 33 -12.40 -1.66 -3.00
N ILE A 34 -11.16 -1.14 -3.16
CA ILE A 34 -10.95 0.02 -4.02
C ILE A 34 -11.21 -0.33 -5.49
N PRO A 35 -11.63 0.64 -6.33
CA PRO A 35 -11.74 0.41 -7.77
C PRO A 35 -10.37 0.04 -8.37
N PRO A 36 -10.32 -0.84 -9.38
CA PRO A 36 -9.04 -1.22 -10.01
C PRO A 36 -8.27 -0.07 -10.64
N ASP A 37 -8.92 1.01 -11.02
CA ASP A 37 -8.32 2.21 -11.60
C ASP A 37 -7.94 3.27 -10.54
N ASP A 38 -8.26 3.04 -9.27
CA ASP A 38 -7.81 3.86 -8.15
C ASP A 38 -6.40 3.42 -7.75
N ARG A 39 -5.40 3.89 -8.50
CA ARG A 39 -4.03 3.44 -8.34
C ARG A 39 -3.04 4.60 -8.27
N PHE A 40 -2.46 4.80 -7.08
CA PHE A 40 -1.43 5.80 -6.85
C PHE A 40 -0.32 5.18 -6.00
N GLN A 41 0.85 5.03 -6.60
CA GLN A 41 1.99 4.33 -6.00
C GLN A 41 3.29 5.06 -6.30
N LEU A 42 4.14 5.16 -5.30
CA LEU A 42 5.49 5.68 -5.42
C LEU A 42 6.46 4.58 -5.03
N ILE A 43 7.45 4.32 -5.87
CA ILE A 43 8.54 3.40 -5.57
C ILE A 43 9.82 4.19 -5.43
N THR A 44 10.46 4.07 -4.27
CA THR A 44 11.74 4.68 -3.98
C THR A 44 12.80 3.61 -3.88
N GLU A 45 13.81 3.68 -4.74
CA GLU A 45 14.99 2.85 -4.66
C GLU A 45 16.05 3.53 -3.81
N LEU A 46 16.56 2.83 -2.81
CA LEU A 46 17.54 3.34 -1.87
C LEU A 46 18.83 2.54 -1.93
N ASP A 47 19.97 3.24 -1.85
CA ASP A 47 21.24 2.59 -1.66
C ASP A 47 21.29 1.93 -0.28
N SER A 48 22.18 0.96 -0.10
CA SER A 48 22.25 0.18 1.15
C SER A 48 22.51 1.01 2.40
N ASP A 49 23.20 2.14 2.27
CA ASP A 49 23.46 3.07 3.38
C ASP A 49 22.28 4.00 3.69
N ALA A 50 21.29 4.06 2.82
CA ALA A 50 20.10 4.90 2.97
C ALA A 50 18.85 4.10 3.42
N LEU A 51 18.93 2.77 3.45
CA LEU A 51 17.86 1.88 3.90
C LEU A 51 18.32 1.17 5.17
N ILE A 52 17.96 1.75 6.31
CA ILE A 52 18.45 1.34 7.63
C ILE A 52 17.32 0.70 8.41
N TYR A 53 17.50 -0.53 8.84
CA TYR A 53 16.50 -1.29 9.59
C TYR A 53 17.17 -2.36 10.45
N ASP A 54 16.50 -2.78 11.51
CA ASP A 54 16.97 -3.87 12.36
C ASP A 54 16.66 -5.23 11.70
N ARG A 55 17.69 -6.08 11.64
CA ARG A 55 17.61 -7.40 10.98
C ARG A 55 16.81 -8.43 11.78
N ASN A 56 16.59 -8.19 13.07
CA ASN A 56 16.08 -9.22 13.97
C ASN A 56 14.95 -8.72 14.90
N PHE A 57 14.46 -7.50 14.70
CA PHE A 57 13.40 -6.95 15.54
C PHE A 57 12.19 -7.90 15.59
N LEU A 58 11.71 -8.18 16.79
CA LEU A 58 10.64 -9.14 17.08
C LEU A 58 10.93 -10.59 16.61
N GLY A 59 12.21 -10.94 16.50
CA GLY A 59 12.62 -12.29 16.10
C GLY A 59 12.40 -12.61 14.62
N ILE A 60 12.10 -11.62 13.80
CA ILE A 60 11.91 -11.79 12.36
C ILE A 60 13.22 -11.52 11.65
N ALA A 61 13.76 -12.54 10.98
CA ALA A 61 15.03 -12.46 10.26
C ALA A 61 14.84 -11.82 8.88
N ARG A 62 15.26 -10.57 8.73
CA ARG A 62 15.15 -9.79 7.49
C ARG A 62 16.43 -9.86 6.68
N SER A 63 16.28 -9.83 5.36
CA SER A 63 17.39 -9.83 4.40
C SER A 63 17.58 -8.44 3.75
N ASP A 64 18.50 -8.36 2.79
CA ASP A 64 18.68 -7.17 1.95
C ASP A 64 17.49 -6.89 1.04
N ASP A 65 16.62 -7.86 0.85
CA ASP A 65 15.45 -7.75 -0.04
C ASP A 65 14.19 -7.21 0.67
N ILE A 66 14.37 -6.55 1.80
CA ILE A 66 13.26 -5.92 2.53
C ILE A 66 12.47 -4.96 1.63
N VAL A 67 11.16 -4.97 1.79
CA VAL A 67 10.25 -4.01 1.17
C VAL A 67 9.48 -3.32 2.29
N ILE A 68 9.62 -2.01 2.38
CA ILE A 68 8.90 -1.19 3.36
C ILE A 68 7.77 -0.47 2.64
N ILE A 69 6.55 -0.76 3.06
CA ILE A 69 5.32 -0.29 2.42
C ILE A 69 4.54 0.56 3.42
N GLN A 70 4.35 1.83 3.09
CA GLN A 70 3.47 2.73 3.81
C GLN A 70 2.26 3.03 2.95
N ILE A 71 1.08 2.72 3.46
CA ILE A 71 -0.17 2.99 2.76
C ILE A 71 -0.96 4.02 3.56
N THR A 72 -1.17 5.17 2.96
CA THR A 72 -2.05 6.20 3.50
C THR A 72 -3.43 6.02 2.87
N LEU A 73 -4.43 5.87 3.70
CA LEU A 73 -5.79 5.63 3.23
C LEU A 73 -6.80 6.27 4.20
N ARG A 74 -8.01 6.46 3.72
CA ARG A 74 -9.11 6.91 4.55
C ARG A 74 -9.42 5.89 5.65
N GLY A 75 -9.63 6.35 6.85
CA GLY A 75 -10.04 5.53 7.99
C GLY A 75 -11.45 4.94 7.86
N GLY A 76 -11.80 4.10 8.82
CA GLY A 76 -13.13 3.51 8.96
C GLY A 76 -13.20 2.01 8.66
N ARG A 77 -12.09 1.37 8.33
CA ARG A 77 -12.07 -0.09 8.18
C ARG A 77 -11.80 -0.76 9.50
N SER A 78 -12.37 -1.96 9.67
CA SER A 78 -12.20 -2.74 10.89
C SER A 78 -10.74 -3.17 11.09
N ARG A 79 -10.39 -3.55 12.32
CA ARG A 79 -9.08 -4.15 12.61
C ARG A 79 -8.87 -5.43 11.80
N GLU A 80 -9.90 -6.25 11.68
CA GLU A 80 -9.87 -7.51 10.92
C GLU A 80 -9.52 -7.27 9.45
N THR A 81 -10.14 -6.27 8.84
CA THR A 81 -9.84 -5.88 7.44
C THR A 81 -8.39 -5.42 7.29
N ARG A 82 -7.89 -4.59 8.22
CA ARG A 82 -6.50 -4.12 8.18
C ARG A 82 -5.50 -5.26 8.34
N VAL A 83 -5.76 -6.17 9.25
CA VAL A 83 -4.92 -7.37 9.44
C VAL A 83 -4.96 -8.28 8.21
N ALA A 84 -6.13 -8.47 7.63
CA ALA A 84 -6.30 -9.25 6.39
C ALA A 84 -5.54 -8.62 5.22
N LEU A 85 -5.48 -7.29 5.15
CA LEU A 85 -4.71 -6.58 4.12
C LEU A 85 -3.22 -6.88 4.23
N HIS A 86 -2.65 -6.84 5.44
CA HIS A 86 -1.24 -7.18 5.66
C HIS A 86 -0.93 -8.60 5.16
N ARG A 87 -1.77 -9.54 5.53
CA ARG A 87 -1.60 -10.93 5.12
C ARG A 87 -1.67 -11.08 3.60
N ARG A 88 -2.65 -10.45 2.98
CA ARG A 88 -2.84 -10.56 1.53
C ARG A 88 -1.68 -9.94 0.75
N ILE A 89 -1.17 -8.80 1.18
CA ILE A 89 0.02 -8.19 0.57
C ILE A 89 1.21 -9.14 0.65
N ALA A 90 1.48 -9.71 1.83
CA ALA A 90 2.59 -10.65 2.02
C ALA A 90 2.44 -11.89 1.15
N ASP A 91 1.25 -12.47 1.07
CA ASP A 91 0.97 -13.67 0.26
C ASP A 91 1.19 -13.39 -1.23
N ARG A 92 0.71 -12.26 -1.74
CA ARG A 92 0.90 -11.88 -3.14
C ARG A 92 2.36 -11.60 -3.48
N LEU A 93 3.07 -10.92 -2.59
CA LEU A 93 4.50 -10.66 -2.77
C LEU A 93 5.33 -11.93 -2.76
N ALA A 94 4.97 -12.90 -1.94
CA ALA A 94 5.63 -14.21 -1.93
C ALA A 94 5.42 -14.96 -3.24
N ASN A 95 4.25 -14.84 -3.85
CA ASN A 95 3.93 -15.47 -5.12
C ASN A 95 4.63 -14.77 -6.31
N ASN A 96 4.63 -13.45 -6.34
CA ASN A 96 5.29 -12.66 -7.40
C ASN A 96 5.60 -11.25 -6.87
N PRO A 97 6.85 -10.82 -6.86
CA PRO A 97 8.06 -11.41 -7.48
C PRO A 97 8.79 -12.46 -6.64
N GLY A 98 8.28 -12.85 -5.49
CA GLY A 98 8.94 -13.82 -4.62
C GLY A 98 9.63 -13.15 -3.43
N VAL A 99 9.01 -12.12 -2.84
CA VAL A 99 9.51 -11.52 -1.60
C VAL A 99 9.16 -12.43 -0.43
N ARG A 100 10.15 -12.77 0.40
CA ARG A 100 9.92 -13.56 1.60
C ARG A 100 8.99 -12.80 2.55
N PRO A 101 8.03 -13.47 3.22
CA PRO A 101 7.17 -12.79 4.20
C PRO A 101 7.94 -12.02 5.28
N GLU A 102 9.09 -12.51 5.71
CA GLU A 102 9.97 -11.87 6.69
C GLU A 102 10.49 -10.51 6.21
N ASP A 103 10.56 -10.30 4.91
CA ASP A 103 11.04 -9.06 4.28
C ASP A 103 9.93 -8.05 3.97
N VAL A 104 8.70 -8.33 4.34
CA VAL A 104 7.56 -7.45 4.10
C VAL A 104 7.23 -6.67 5.35
N PHE A 105 7.47 -5.36 5.31
CA PHE A 105 7.15 -4.43 6.39
C PHE A 105 6.05 -3.48 5.91
N ILE A 106 4.91 -3.46 6.60
CA ILE A 106 3.75 -2.67 6.20
C ILE A 106 3.29 -1.81 7.36
N VAL A 107 3.00 -0.54 7.09
CA VAL A 107 2.30 0.35 7.99
C VAL A 107 1.15 1.03 7.28
N LEU A 108 0.01 1.11 7.94
CA LEU A 108 -1.17 1.83 7.46
C LEU A 108 -1.29 3.15 8.22
N VAL A 109 -1.48 4.25 7.49
CA VAL A 109 -1.70 5.58 8.04
C VAL A 109 -3.08 6.04 7.62
N GLU A 110 -3.99 6.16 8.58
CA GLU A 110 -5.36 6.55 8.31
C GLU A 110 -5.56 8.06 8.39
N ASN A 111 -6.46 8.58 7.57
CA ASN A 111 -6.87 9.97 7.57
C ASN A 111 -8.36 10.12 7.27
N ASP A 112 -8.81 11.34 6.99
CA ASP A 112 -10.19 11.69 6.73
C ASP A 112 -10.40 12.09 5.26
N TYR A 113 -11.64 12.15 4.82
CA TYR A 113 -12.04 12.58 3.47
C TYR A 113 -11.53 13.97 3.10
N ALA A 114 -11.49 14.88 4.07
CA ALA A 114 -11.02 16.25 3.86
C ALA A 114 -9.52 16.34 3.50
N ASP A 115 -8.77 15.28 3.78
CA ASP A 115 -7.33 15.24 3.54
C ASP A 115 -6.95 14.92 2.10
N TRP A 116 -7.95 14.64 1.24
CA TRP A 116 -7.70 14.17 -0.12
C TRP A 116 -8.12 15.18 -1.17
N SER A 117 -7.15 15.59 -1.98
CA SER A 117 -7.37 16.25 -3.26
C SER A 117 -6.66 15.44 -4.34
N VAL A 118 -7.43 14.88 -5.25
CA VAL A 118 -6.89 13.96 -6.28
C VAL A 118 -6.68 14.67 -7.62
N GLY A 119 -6.82 15.96 -7.62
CA GLY A 119 -6.60 16.83 -8.76
C GLY A 119 -7.41 18.13 -8.64
N ARG A 120 -7.00 19.18 -9.33
CA ARG A 120 -7.65 20.49 -9.39
C ARG A 120 -7.75 21.24 -8.05
N GLY A 121 -7.15 20.75 -6.97
CA GLY A 121 -7.31 21.33 -5.64
C GLY A 121 -8.68 21.14 -5.02
N GLU A 122 -9.53 20.29 -5.59
CA GLU A 122 -10.86 19.98 -5.10
C GLU A 122 -10.79 18.81 -4.10
N ALA A 123 -11.75 18.74 -3.18
CA ALA A 123 -11.90 17.66 -2.22
C ALA A 123 -13.15 16.80 -2.57
N PRO A 124 -13.11 15.96 -3.61
CA PRO A 124 -14.28 15.29 -4.13
C PRO A 124 -14.90 14.27 -3.17
N LEU A 125 -14.11 13.71 -2.25
CA LEU A 125 -14.60 12.74 -1.28
C LEU A 125 -15.51 13.36 -0.22
N MET A 126 -15.43 14.66 0.02
CA MET A 126 -16.31 15.35 0.95
C MET A 126 -17.79 15.27 0.53
N ARG A 127 -18.06 15.20 -0.76
CA ARG A 127 -19.43 15.07 -1.28
C ARG A 127 -20.10 13.75 -0.86
N LEU A 128 -19.32 12.72 -0.57
CA LEU A 128 -19.83 11.42 -0.12
C LEU A 128 -20.36 11.49 1.32
N LEU A 129 -19.80 12.37 2.16
CA LEU A 129 -20.27 12.58 3.52
C LEU A 129 -21.65 13.27 3.53
N ASP A 130 -21.87 14.23 2.64
CA ASP A 130 -23.08 15.04 2.59
C ASP A 130 -24.31 14.24 2.15
N HIS A 131 -24.10 13.12 1.45
CA HIS A 131 -25.17 12.31 0.89
C HIS A 131 -25.42 10.99 1.63
N GLY A 132 -24.69 10.71 2.72
CA GLY A 132 -24.87 9.51 3.55
C GLY A 132 -24.67 8.20 2.81
N GLU A 133 -24.05 8.23 1.65
CA GLU A 133 -23.80 7.02 0.87
C GLU A 133 -22.61 6.24 1.43
N PRO A 134 -22.71 4.90 1.47
CA PRO A 134 -21.54 4.09 1.76
C PRO A 134 -20.49 4.34 0.68
N VAL A 135 -19.24 4.52 1.10
CA VAL A 135 -18.14 4.92 0.23
C VAL A 135 -17.75 3.78 -0.71
N SER A 136 -18.53 3.62 -1.74
CA SER A 136 -18.10 2.98 -2.97
C SER A 136 -17.66 4.12 -3.90
N VAL A 137 -16.37 4.36 -3.97
CA VAL A 137 -15.85 5.27 -4.99
C VAL A 137 -16.05 4.57 -6.32
N ARG A 138 -17.15 4.90 -6.99
CA ARG A 138 -17.30 4.48 -8.38
C ARG A 138 -16.26 5.24 -9.20
N PRO A 139 -15.57 4.54 -10.11
CA PRO A 139 -14.67 5.24 -11.03
C PRO A 139 -15.47 6.32 -11.76
N ALA A 140 -14.90 7.50 -11.85
CA ALA A 140 -15.42 8.53 -12.73
C ALA A 140 -15.31 7.99 -14.17
N THR A 141 -16.45 7.83 -14.80
CA THR A 141 -16.51 7.55 -16.25
C THR A 141 -16.08 8.77 -17.03
#